data_dcd7e3e71f52e5a7767fb86707d8e95d
#
_entry.id   dcd7e3e71f52e5a7767fb86707d8e95d
#
_cell.length_a   1.000
_cell.length_b   1.000
_cell.length_c   1.000
_cell.angle_alpha   90.00
_cell.angle_beta   90.00
_cell.angle_gamma   90.00
#
_symmetry.space_group_name_H-M   'P 1'
#
loop_
_entity.id
_entity.type
_entity.pdbx_description
1 polymer ?
#
loop_
_entity_poly.entity_id
_entity_poly.type
_entity_poly.pdbx_seq_one_letter_code
_entity_poly.pdbx_strand_id
1 'polypeptide(L)'
;MAVHCIVPARMGSSRFPGKPLVKIFGRDNVGKPMIVRTLERALLAECFDRIVCATDSEEIAEVVSRAGFEFILTGPAATGSDRVAFAARALDLDLVVNLQGDEPLVEPSVLCDVAATLEKHPDEWVTVACPLNPSEAGLKTVVKVLVKDDYAVDFTRWVANEDAPRWFQHQGIYAYSKVCRDEFSSLPQNEVEKERSLEQMRILGRRPIRIVQSKYPSISVDVPSDVNAVEAAFK
;
A
#
# COMPACT_ATOMS: atom_id res chain seq x y z
N MET A 1 2.79 20.74 5.42
CA MET A 1 2.91 20.64 3.94
C MET A 1 1.74 19.83 3.41
N ALA A 2 1.35 20.03 2.14
CA ALA A 2 0.27 19.23 1.54
C ALA A 2 0.72 17.76 1.40
N VAL A 3 -0.06 16.83 1.92
CA VAL A 3 0.16 15.39 1.76
C VAL A 3 -0.89 14.83 0.82
N HIS A 4 -0.47 14.01 -0.12
CA HIS A 4 -1.33 13.45 -1.16
C HIS A 4 -1.35 11.93 -1.09
N CYS A 5 -2.50 11.31 -1.39
CA CYS A 5 -2.62 9.86 -1.50
C CYS A 5 -2.62 9.44 -2.97
N ILE A 6 -1.75 8.50 -3.34
CA ILE A 6 -1.78 7.87 -4.66
C ILE A 6 -2.03 6.37 -4.48
N VAL A 7 -3.04 5.88 -5.20
CA VAL A 7 -3.46 4.49 -5.19
C VAL A 7 -3.11 3.84 -6.53
N PRO A 8 -2.06 3.00 -6.61
CA PRO A 8 -1.69 2.31 -7.84
C PRO A 8 -2.66 1.17 -8.13
N ALA A 9 -3.07 1.04 -9.40
CA ALA A 9 -3.90 -0.06 -9.86
C ALA A 9 -3.48 -0.53 -11.26
N ARG A 10 -3.54 -1.84 -11.52
CA ARG A 10 -3.26 -2.44 -12.83
C ARG A 10 -4.15 -3.64 -13.10
N MET A 11 -4.53 -3.85 -14.37
CA MET A 11 -5.31 -5.05 -14.76
C MET A 11 -4.47 -6.33 -14.69
N GLY A 12 -3.18 -6.24 -14.93
CA GLY A 12 -2.25 -7.36 -15.04
C GLY A 12 -1.86 -7.98 -13.70
N SER A 13 -2.80 -8.64 -13.02
CA SER A 13 -2.51 -9.49 -11.86
C SER A 13 -2.52 -10.96 -12.29
N SER A 14 -1.42 -11.67 -12.14
CA SER A 14 -1.31 -13.08 -12.52
C SER A 14 -2.13 -14.01 -11.62
N ARG A 15 -2.23 -13.70 -10.33
CA ARG A 15 -2.99 -14.47 -9.33
C ARG A 15 -4.49 -14.18 -9.35
N PHE A 16 -4.88 -12.99 -9.78
CA PHE A 16 -6.27 -12.55 -9.81
C PHE A 16 -6.46 -11.53 -10.95
N PRO A 17 -6.66 -11.99 -12.21
CA PRO A 17 -6.90 -11.10 -13.35
C PRO A 17 -8.11 -10.19 -13.12
N GLY A 18 -7.99 -8.90 -13.46
CA GLY A 18 -9.06 -7.93 -13.25
C GLY A 18 -9.30 -7.54 -11.77
N LYS A 19 -8.41 -7.91 -10.87
CA LYS A 19 -8.51 -7.68 -9.42
C LYS A 19 -9.04 -6.28 -9.03
N PRO A 20 -8.56 -5.14 -9.57
CA PRO A 20 -9.04 -3.82 -9.16
C PRO A 20 -10.53 -3.57 -9.41
N LEU A 21 -11.10 -4.26 -10.37
CA LEU A 21 -12.52 -4.11 -10.78
C LEU A 21 -13.45 -5.14 -10.16
N VAL A 22 -12.91 -6.10 -9.38
CA VAL A 22 -13.77 -7.07 -8.68
C VAL A 22 -14.70 -6.33 -7.72
N LYS A 23 -15.96 -6.72 -7.69
CA LYS A 23 -16.96 -6.11 -6.80
C LYS A 23 -16.79 -6.62 -5.38
N ILE A 24 -16.72 -5.69 -4.45
CA ILE A 24 -16.69 -5.92 -2.99
C ILE A 24 -18.01 -5.37 -2.42
N PHE A 25 -18.80 -6.23 -1.78
CA PHE A 25 -20.05 -5.85 -1.15
C PHE A 25 -19.84 -5.37 0.28
N GLY A 26 -20.28 -4.14 0.58
CA GLY A 26 -20.23 -3.57 1.92
C GLY A 26 -21.51 -3.86 2.72
N ARG A 27 -21.65 -3.24 3.89
CA ARG A 27 -22.84 -3.32 4.77
C ARG A 27 -24.14 -2.89 4.08
N ASP A 28 -24.04 -1.99 3.13
CA ASP A 28 -25.14 -1.48 2.30
C ASP A 28 -25.60 -2.49 1.22
N ASN A 29 -24.95 -3.64 1.15
CA ASN A 29 -25.14 -4.66 0.11
C ASN A 29 -24.94 -4.10 -1.32
N VAL A 30 -24.18 -3.01 -1.47
CA VAL A 30 -23.81 -2.43 -2.76
C VAL A 30 -22.45 -2.96 -3.20
N GLY A 31 -22.39 -3.61 -4.33
CA GLY A 31 -21.15 -4.11 -4.93
C GLY A 31 -20.41 -2.99 -5.64
N LYS A 32 -19.31 -2.49 -5.05
CA LYS A 32 -18.43 -1.49 -5.67
C LYS A 32 -17.10 -2.14 -6.09
N PRO A 33 -16.47 -1.70 -7.19
CA PRO A 33 -15.13 -2.15 -7.56
C PRO A 33 -14.15 -1.97 -6.40
N MET A 34 -13.24 -2.93 -6.21
CA MET A 34 -12.28 -2.90 -5.10
C MET A 34 -11.46 -1.60 -5.06
N ILE A 35 -11.00 -1.13 -6.23
CA ILE A 35 -10.26 0.14 -6.30
C ILE A 35 -11.08 1.32 -5.77
N VAL A 36 -12.39 1.35 -6.04
CA VAL A 36 -13.28 2.40 -5.55
C VAL A 36 -13.42 2.30 -4.02
N ARG A 37 -13.54 1.08 -3.46
CA ARG A 37 -13.56 0.89 -2.00
C ARG A 37 -12.28 1.42 -1.34
N THR A 38 -11.12 1.13 -1.93
CA THR A 38 -9.84 1.62 -1.41
C THR A 38 -9.74 3.16 -1.46
N LEU A 39 -10.19 3.78 -2.58
CA LEU A 39 -10.23 5.24 -2.71
C LEU A 39 -11.21 5.88 -1.71
N GLU A 40 -12.37 5.27 -1.47
CA GLU A 40 -13.33 5.72 -0.46
C GLU A 40 -12.73 5.68 0.97
N ARG A 41 -11.89 4.66 1.29
CA ARG A 41 -11.19 4.59 2.57
C ARG A 41 -10.18 5.73 2.72
N ALA A 42 -9.44 6.04 1.65
CA ALA A 42 -8.55 7.19 1.64
C ALA A 42 -9.30 8.52 1.80
N LEU A 43 -10.49 8.66 1.18
CA LEU A 43 -11.33 9.85 1.32
C LEU A 43 -11.83 10.03 2.75
N LEU A 44 -12.21 8.95 3.43
CA LEU A 44 -12.67 8.98 4.82
C LEU A 44 -11.56 9.37 5.82
N ALA A 45 -10.31 9.35 5.43
CA ALA A 45 -9.21 9.79 6.27
C ALA A 45 -9.21 11.33 6.47
N GLU A 46 -9.73 12.10 5.50
CA GLU A 46 -9.85 13.56 5.55
C GLU A 46 -8.52 14.30 5.81
N CYS A 47 -7.38 13.65 5.55
CA CYS A 47 -6.04 14.20 5.80
C CYS A 47 -5.21 14.38 4.51
N PHE A 48 -5.79 14.18 3.34
CA PHE A 48 -5.13 14.32 2.06
C PHE A 48 -5.68 15.49 1.25
N ASP A 49 -4.78 16.30 0.68
CA ASP A 49 -5.18 17.39 -0.23
C ASP A 49 -5.68 16.86 -1.58
N ARG A 50 -5.12 15.73 -2.06
CA ARG A 50 -5.56 15.04 -3.26
C ARG A 50 -5.49 13.53 -3.06
N ILE A 51 -6.43 12.83 -3.68
CA ILE A 51 -6.48 11.37 -3.75
C ILE A 51 -6.55 10.99 -5.22
N VAL A 52 -5.53 10.30 -5.73
CA VAL A 52 -5.37 10.03 -7.16
C VAL A 52 -5.16 8.54 -7.40
N CYS A 53 -5.91 7.96 -8.31
CA CYS A 53 -5.65 6.61 -8.82
C CYS A 53 -4.60 6.68 -9.94
N ALA A 54 -3.50 5.95 -9.81
CA ALA A 54 -2.48 5.82 -10.85
C ALA A 54 -2.64 4.46 -11.56
N THR A 55 -2.94 4.46 -12.86
CA THR A 55 -3.24 3.21 -13.58
C THR A 55 -2.71 3.23 -15.02
N ASP A 56 -2.46 2.04 -15.58
CA ASP A 56 -2.15 1.83 -17.01
C ASP A 56 -3.38 1.33 -17.81
N SER A 57 -4.57 1.33 -17.20
CA SER A 57 -5.80 0.82 -17.81
C SER A 57 -6.85 1.91 -17.94
N GLU A 58 -7.30 2.16 -19.17
CA GLU A 58 -8.43 3.07 -19.44
C GLU A 58 -9.72 2.60 -18.77
N GLU A 59 -9.92 1.27 -18.66
CA GLU A 59 -11.10 0.70 -18.00
C GLU A 59 -11.12 1.03 -16.50
N ILE A 60 -9.97 0.93 -15.83
CA ILE A 60 -9.85 1.34 -14.42
C ILE A 60 -10.07 2.85 -14.30
N ALA A 61 -9.46 3.64 -15.18
CA ALA A 61 -9.57 5.10 -15.18
C ALA A 61 -11.04 5.54 -15.33
N GLU A 62 -11.79 4.91 -16.23
CA GLU A 62 -13.23 5.19 -16.46
C GLU A 62 -14.06 4.89 -15.20
N VAL A 63 -13.82 3.74 -14.56
CA VAL A 63 -14.52 3.34 -13.32
C VAL A 63 -14.21 4.33 -12.18
N VAL A 64 -12.96 4.72 -12.02
CA VAL A 64 -12.51 5.69 -11.00
C VAL A 64 -13.13 7.08 -11.25
N SER A 65 -13.12 7.54 -12.50
CA SER A 65 -13.73 8.81 -12.89
C SER A 65 -15.25 8.85 -12.64
N ARG A 66 -15.96 7.77 -13.00
CA ARG A 66 -17.40 7.64 -12.70
C ARG A 66 -17.72 7.65 -11.21
N ALA A 67 -16.79 7.19 -10.38
CA ALA A 67 -16.91 7.25 -8.93
C ALA A 67 -16.54 8.61 -8.33
N GLY A 68 -16.14 9.60 -9.15
CA GLY A 68 -15.83 10.97 -8.73
C GLY A 68 -14.41 11.16 -8.22
N PHE A 69 -13.50 10.21 -8.48
CA PHE A 69 -12.10 10.33 -8.06
C PHE A 69 -11.20 10.79 -9.23
N GLU A 70 -10.11 11.44 -8.86
CA GLU A 70 -9.02 11.78 -9.79
C GLU A 70 -8.26 10.52 -10.22
N PHE A 71 -7.77 10.53 -11.46
CA PHE A 71 -6.87 9.51 -11.97
C PHE A 71 -5.76 10.12 -12.85
N ILE A 72 -4.69 9.36 -12.99
CA ILE A 72 -3.64 9.62 -13.96
C ILE A 72 -3.31 8.33 -14.71
N LEU A 73 -3.28 8.41 -16.04
CA LEU A 73 -2.79 7.32 -16.87
C LEU A 73 -1.26 7.30 -16.84
N THR A 74 -0.71 6.13 -16.53
CA THR A 74 0.74 5.89 -16.46
C THR A 74 1.12 4.88 -17.54
N GLY A 75 2.39 4.87 -17.90
CA GLY A 75 2.95 3.78 -18.70
C GLY A 75 3.09 2.47 -17.88
N PRO A 76 3.70 1.42 -18.48
CA PRO A 76 4.11 0.24 -17.76
C PRO A 76 5.03 0.59 -16.58
N ALA A 77 4.86 -0.07 -15.44
CA ALA A 77 5.69 0.11 -14.27
C ALA A 77 6.08 -1.26 -13.69
N ALA A 78 7.31 -1.38 -13.20
CA ALA A 78 7.82 -2.63 -12.64
C ALA A 78 7.10 -3.00 -11.34
N THR A 79 6.88 -2.01 -10.48
CA THR A 79 6.20 -2.17 -9.18
C THR A 79 5.10 -1.13 -8.98
N GLY A 80 4.29 -1.29 -7.91
CA GLY A 80 3.33 -0.29 -7.49
C GLY A 80 4.00 1.03 -7.12
N SER A 81 5.12 0.98 -6.40
CA SER A 81 5.88 2.17 -6.02
C SER A 81 6.52 2.91 -7.21
N ASP A 82 6.97 2.19 -8.24
CA ASP A 82 7.46 2.83 -9.47
C ASP A 82 6.33 3.59 -10.20
N ARG A 83 5.10 3.03 -10.20
CA ARG A 83 3.91 3.68 -10.75
C ARG A 83 3.53 4.94 -9.99
N VAL A 84 3.52 4.85 -8.66
CA VAL A 84 3.26 6.00 -7.78
C VAL A 84 4.32 7.09 -7.97
N ALA A 85 5.59 6.70 -8.09
CA ALA A 85 6.67 7.66 -8.34
C ALA A 85 6.51 8.40 -9.68
N PHE A 86 6.08 7.70 -10.73
CA PHE A 86 5.76 8.33 -12.00
C PHE A 86 4.61 9.36 -11.85
N ALA A 87 3.50 8.92 -11.23
CA ALA A 87 2.33 9.76 -11.03
C ALA A 87 2.65 11.02 -10.19
N ALA A 88 3.38 10.84 -9.10
CA ALA A 88 3.78 11.92 -8.22
C ALA A 88 4.69 12.96 -8.90
N ARG A 89 5.58 12.52 -9.80
CA ARG A 89 6.40 13.44 -10.62
C ARG A 89 5.56 14.21 -11.61
N ALA A 90 4.67 13.52 -12.34
CA ALA A 90 3.83 14.15 -13.35
C ALA A 90 2.86 15.19 -12.76
N LEU A 91 2.48 15.02 -11.50
CA LEU A 91 1.59 15.91 -10.75
C LEU A 91 2.34 16.91 -9.84
N ASP A 92 3.68 16.88 -9.84
CA ASP A 92 4.59 17.71 -9.00
C ASP A 92 4.22 17.67 -7.50
N LEU A 93 4.04 16.46 -6.96
CA LEU A 93 3.68 16.23 -5.56
C LEU A 93 4.92 15.98 -4.70
N ASP A 94 5.05 16.69 -3.58
CA ASP A 94 6.21 16.61 -2.70
C ASP A 94 6.12 15.49 -1.66
N LEU A 95 4.99 15.39 -0.95
CA LEU A 95 4.75 14.36 0.07
C LEU A 95 3.63 13.43 -0.38
N VAL A 96 3.91 12.14 -0.44
CA VAL A 96 2.98 11.15 -1.00
C VAL A 96 2.83 9.95 -0.07
N VAL A 97 1.59 9.57 0.18
CA VAL A 97 1.21 8.26 0.72
C VAL A 97 0.82 7.36 -0.45
N ASN A 98 1.54 6.25 -0.59
CA ASN A 98 1.27 5.17 -1.53
C ASN A 98 0.41 4.13 -0.83
N LEU A 99 -0.87 4.14 -1.09
CA LEU A 99 -1.83 3.16 -0.58
C LEU A 99 -2.10 2.11 -1.66
N GLN A 100 -1.73 0.85 -1.39
CA GLN A 100 -1.96 -0.21 -2.37
C GLN A 100 -3.45 -0.40 -2.68
N GLY A 101 -3.79 -0.52 -3.98
CA GLY A 101 -5.18 -0.58 -4.45
C GLY A 101 -5.96 -1.84 -4.02
N ASP A 102 -5.30 -2.78 -3.38
CA ASP A 102 -5.86 -4.03 -2.85
C ASP A 102 -6.07 -4.02 -1.31
N GLU A 103 -6.06 -2.83 -0.70
CA GLU A 103 -6.31 -2.60 0.73
C GLU A 103 -7.70 -1.95 0.99
N PRO A 104 -8.81 -2.59 0.61
CA PRO A 104 -10.15 -1.98 0.70
C PRO A 104 -10.65 -1.78 2.13
N LEU A 105 -9.96 -2.36 3.11
CA LEU A 105 -10.29 -2.28 4.55
C LEU A 105 -9.30 -1.44 5.35
N VAL A 106 -8.40 -0.71 4.69
CA VAL A 106 -7.45 0.16 5.40
C VAL A 106 -8.17 1.07 6.38
N GLU A 107 -7.66 1.18 7.60
CA GLU A 107 -8.26 2.05 8.61
C GLU A 107 -7.88 3.52 8.35
N PRO A 108 -8.85 4.44 8.16
CA PRO A 108 -8.56 5.83 7.82
C PRO A 108 -7.65 6.54 8.82
N SER A 109 -7.77 6.26 10.12
CA SER A 109 -6.91 6.85 11.15
C SER A 109 -5.45 6.47 10.96
N VAL A 110 -5.16 5.26 10.47
CA VAL A 110 -3.79 4.82 10.17
C VAL A 110 -3.19 5.64 9.02
N LEU A 111 -3.99 6.00 8.02
CA LEU A 111 -3.54 6.86 6.92
C LEU A 111 -3.17 8.27 7.42
N CYS A 112 -3.94 8.80 8.37
CA CYS A 112 -3.63 10.09 9.02
C CYS A 112 -2.32 10.02 9.83
N ASP A 113 -2.12 8.93 10.59
CA ASP A 113 -0.89 8.73 11.37
C ASP A 113 0.33 8.65 10.44
N VAL A 114 0.20 7.97 9.30
CA VAL A 114 1.24 7.87 8.26
C VAL A 114 1.54 9.24 7.66
N ALA A 115 0.52 10.01 7.28
CA ALA A 115 0.67 11.35 6.72
C ALA A 115 1.35 12.30 7.73
N ALA A 116 0.88 12.33 8.98
CA ALA A 116 1.46 13.14 10.04
C ALA A 116 2.92 12.74 10.38
N THR A 117 3.23 11.45 10.28
CA THR A 117 4.59 10.96 10.49
C THR A 117 5.51 11.40 9.35
N LEU A 118 5.06 11.32 8.10
CA LEU A 118 5.81 11.80 6.95
C LEU A 118 6.09 13.31 7.02
N GLU A 119 5.12 14.13 7.45
CA GLU A 119 5.33 15.57 7.62
C GLU A 119 6.42 15.89 8.65
N LYS A 120 6.51 15.09 9.72
CA LYS A 120 7.54 15.26 10.76
C LYS A 120 8.91 14.73 10.36
N HIS A 121 8.96 13.73 9.49
CA HIS A 121 10.16 13.00 9.08
C HIS A 121 10.29 12.88 7.54
N PRO A 122 10.35 14.01 6.79
CA PRO A 122 10.30 13.98 5.33
C PRO A 122 11.54 13.34 4.67
N ASP A 123 12.61 13.16 5.40
CA ASP A 123 13.84 12.51 4.91
C ASP A 123 13.87 11.00 5.11
N GLU A 124 12.80 10.43 5.68
CA GLU A 124 12.64 9.02 5.95
C GLU A 124 11.54 8.41 5.08
N TRP A 125 11.61 7.11 4.87
CA TRP A 125 10.46 6.33 4.44
C TRP A 125 9.59 6.03 5.65
N VAL A 126 8.26 6.00 5.43
CA VAL A 126 7.30 5.60 6.45
C VAL A 126 6.53 4.41 5.92
N THR A 127 6.28 3.42 6.78
CA THR A 127 5.40 2.29 6.49
C THR A 127 4.65 1.87 7.75
N VAL A 128 3.77 0.89 7.63
CA VAL A 128 2.87 0.48 8.71
C VAL A 128 3.13 -0.97 9.13
N ALA A 129 3.08 -1.21 10.43
CA ALA A 129 3.11 -2.55 11.00
C ALA A 129 1.99 -2.73 12.03
N CYS A 130 1.41 -3.91 12.11
CA CYS A 130 0.45 -4.30 13.14
C CYS A 130 0.87 -5.63 13.78
N PRO A 131 0.26 -6.02 14.93
CA PRO A 131 0.55 -7.31 15.55
C PRO A 131 0.37 -8.46 14.56
N LEU A 132 1.37 -9.34 14.46
CA LEU A 132 1.30 -10.55 13.64
C LEU A 132 0.47 -11.62 14.37
N ASN A 133 -0.53 -12.17 13.70
CA ASN A 133 -1.18 -13.37 14.17
C ASN A 133 -0.20 -14.56 14.02
N PRO A 134 0.16 -15.28 15.11
CA PRO A 134 1.13 -16.39 15.02
C PRO A 134 0.77 -17.45 13.97
N SER A 135 -0.52 -17.72 13.73
CA SER A 135 -0.96 -18.66 12.69
C SER A 135 -0.61 -18.22 11.26
N GLU A 136 -0.27 -16.94 11.05
CA GLU A 136 0.06 -16.36 9.75
C GLU A 136 1.59 -16.26 9.52
N ALA A 137 2.41 -16.64 10.50
CA ALA A 137 3.87 -16.55 10.40
C ALA A 137 4.43 -17.29 9.16
N GLY A 138 3.89 -18.48 8.87
CA GLY A 138 4.27 -19.28 7.70
C GLY A 138 3.57 -18.92 6.38
N LEU A 139 2.58 -18.00 6.39
CA LEU A 139 1.83 -17.63 5.17
C LEU A 139 2.64 -16.68 4.31
N LYS A 140 3.01 -17.10 3.09
CA LYS A 140 3.78 -16.28 2.14
C LYS A 140 3.02 -15.06 1.60
N THR A 141 1.71 -15.03 1.69
CA THR A 141 0.86 -13.90 1.32
C THR A 141 0.96 -12.75 2.33
N VAL A 142 1.20 -13.07 3.59
CA VAL A 142 1.40 -12.08 4.66
C VAL A 142 2.87 -11.70 4.73
N VAL A 143 3.19 -10.44 4.51
CA VAL A 143 4.55 -9.90 4.67
C VAL A 143 4.80 -9.58 6.14
N LYS A 144 5.98 -9.93 6.64
CA LYS A 144 6.41 -9.66 8.01
C LYS A 144 7.51 -8.63 8.00
N VAL A 145 7.53 -7.80 9.04
CA VAL A 145 8.58 -6.80 9.28
C VAL A 145 9.16 -7.00 10.68
N LEU A 146 10.49 -7.00 10.76
CA LEU A 146 11.19 -6.95 12.03
C LEU A 146 11.43 -5.49 12.39
N VAL A 147 10.99 -5.09 13.58
CA VAL A 147 11.05 -3.70 14.06
C VAL A 147 12.03 -3.58 15.21
N LYS A 148 12.86 -2.55 15.17
CA LYS A 148 13.74 -2.15 16.27
C LYS A 148 13.76 -0.63 16.37
N ASP A 149 13.54 -0.08 17.57
CA ASP A 149 13.57 1.35 17.86
C ASP A 149 12.73 2.18 16.87
N ASP A 150 11.49 1.72 16.59
CA ASP A 150 10.53 2.29 15.63
C ASP A 150 10.96 2.25 14.15
N TYR A 151 11.99 1.47 13.81
CA TYR A 151 12.44 1.32 12.42
C TYR A 151 12.38 -0.13 11.95
N ALA A 152 12.09 -0.29 10.67
CA ALA A 152 12.21 -1.59 10.02
C ALA A 152 13.68 -1.98 9.86
N VAL A 153 14.03 -3.19 10.27
CA VAL A 153 15.38 -3.75 10.11
C VAL A 153 15.42 -4.94 9.15
N ASP A 154 14.28 -5.60 8.91
CA ASP A 154 14.16 -6.63 7.87
C ASP A 154 12.69 -6.83 7.46
N PHE A 155 12.48 -7.37 6.25
CA PHE A 155 11.19 -7.80 5.73
C PHE A 155 11.28 -9.20 5.13
N THR A 156 10.29 -10.03 5.41
CA THR A 156 10.24 -11.40 4.88
C THR A 156 8.80 -11.86 4.62
N ARG A 157 8.65 -12.89 3.79
CA ARG A 157 7.36 -13.55 3.57
C ARG A 157 7.17 -14.80 4.43
N TRP A 158 8.19 -15.24 5.13
CA TRP A 158 8.11 -16.44 5.96
C TRP A 158 8.95 -16.28 7.23
N VAL A 159 8.36 -16.70 8.35
CA VAL A 159 8.99 -16.74 9.67
C VAL A 159 8.61 -18.07 10.33
N ALA A 160 9.54 -18.71 11.05
CA ALA A 160 9.23 -19.86 11.87
C ALA A 160 8.29 -19.46 13.02
N ASN A 161 7.39 -20.36 13.42
CA ASN A 161 6.38 -20.04 14.45
C ASN A 161 7.00 -19.62 15.78
N GLU A 162 8.14 -20.19 16.15
CA GLU A 162 8.90 -19.85 17.35
C GLU A 162 9.45 -18.41 17.34
N ASP A 163 9.73 -17.87 16.17
CA ASP A 163 10.22 -16.50 15.98
C ASP A 163 9.10 -15.47 15.80
N ALA A 164 7.85 -15.92 15.57
CA ALA A 164 6.71 -15.04 15.29
C ALA A 164 6.53 -13.89 16.30
N PRO A 165 6.77 -14.08 17.62
CA PRO A 165 6.62 -12.98 18.59
C PRO A 165 7.56 -11.78 18.37
N ARG A 166 8.61 -11.92 17.57
CA ARG A 166 9.58 -10.87 17.26
C ARG A 166 9.20 -10.05 16.02
N TRP A 167 8.20 -10.53 15.25
CA TRP A 167 7.82 -9.98 13.97
C TRP A 167 6.42 -9.37 14.02
N PHE A 168 6.20 -8.38 13.20
CA PHE A 168 4.91 -7.73 12.98
C PHE A 168 4.42 -8.06 11.57
N GLN A 169 3.11 -7.99 11.35
CA GLN A 169 2.56 -7.99 10.01
C GLN A 169 2.81 -6.60 9.40
N HIS A 170 3.41 -6.58 8.22
CA HIS A 170 3.59 -5.38 7.43
C HIS A 170 2.33 -5.09 6.61
N GLN A 171 1.87 -3.84 6.60
CA GLN A 171 0.79 -3.37 5.74
C GLN A 171 1.40 -2.63 4.53
N GLY A 172 0.85 -2.87 3.33
CA GLY A 172 1.33 -2.32 2.06
C GLY A 172 1.06 -0.82 1.89
N ILE A 173 1.35 -0.03 2.91
CA ILE A 173 1.22 1.42 2.91
C ILE A 173 2.62 2.01 3.05
N TYR A 174 3.00 2.89 2.14
CA TYR A 174 4.28 3.60 2.21
C TYR A 174 4.05 5.09 2.12
N ALA A 175 4.91 5.87 2.79
CA ALA A 175 4.91 7.30 2.58
C ALA A 175 6.35 7.81 2.46
N TYR A 176 6.53 8.79 1.60
CA TYR A 176 7.85 9.33 1.27
C TYR A 176 7.75 10.71 0.62
N SER A 177 8.80 11.50 0.81
CA SER A 177 8.97 12.78 0.11
C SER A 177 9.46 12.59 -1.32
N LYS A 178 9.44 13.68 -2.09
CA LYS A 178 10.03 13.77 -3.44
C LYS A 178 11.49 13.28 -3.46
N VAL A 179 12.30 13.67 -2.48
CA VAL A 179 13.71 13.28 -2.40
C VAL A 179 13.85 11.76 -2.20
N CYS A 180 13.11 11.19 -1.25
CA CYS A 180 13.11 9.74 -0.99
C CYS A 180 12.58 8.94 -2.19
N ARG A 181 11.52 9.41 -2.83
CA ARG A 181 10.92 8.83 -4.04
C ARG A 181 11.91 8.82 -5.21
N ASP A 182 12.58 9.95 -5.45
CA ASP A 182 13.49 10.09 -6.59
C ASP A 182 14.73 9.23 -6.41
N GLU A 183 15.24 9.11 -5.17
CA GLU A 183 16.29 8.14 -4.85
C GLU A 183 15.85 6.71 -5.15
N PHE A 184 14.71 6.26 -4.61
CA PHE A 184 14.18 4.92 -4.86
C PHE A 184 14.09 4.60 -6.36
N SER A 185 13.54 5.53 -7.13
CA SER A 185 13.34 5.34 -8.58
C SER A 185 14.64 5.36 -9.38
N SER A 186 15.73 5.94 -8.84
CA SER A 186 17.05 5.93 -9.47
C SER A 186 17.80 4.62 -9.26
N LEU A 187 17.38 3.81 -8.28
CA LEU A 187 18.03 2.55 -7.94
C LEU A 187 17.49 1.41 -8.82
N PRO A 188 18.36 0.55 -9.36
CA PRO A 188 17.91 -0.68 -9.99
C PRO A 188 17.36 -1.65 -8.94
N GLN A 189 16.45 -2.52 -9.37
CA GLN A 189 16.00 -3.63 -8.52
C GLN A 189 17.19 -4.49 -8.10
N ASN A 190 17.35 -4.65 -6.77
CA ASN A 190 18.44 -5.49 -6.23
C ASN A 190 18.02 -6.97 -6.14
N GLU A 191 19.02 -7.85 -5.94
CA GLU A 191 18.78 -9.31 -5.89
C GLU A 191 17.82 -9.71 -4.75
N VAL A 192 17.94 -9.09 -3.57
CA VAL A 192 17.08 -9.40 -2.41
C VAL A 192 15.63 -8.98 -2.66
N GLU A 193 15.40 -7.82 -3.33
CA GLU A 193 14.08 -7.39 -3.78
C GLU A 193 13.43 -8.42 -4.70
N LYS A 194 14.20 -8.93 -5.67
CA LYS A 194 13.72 -9.94 -6.63
C LYS A 194 13.45 -11.28 -5.96
N GLU A 195 14.38 -11.76 -5.13
CA GLU A 195 14.29 -13.04 -4.43
C GLU A 195 13.09 -13.07 -3.49
N ARG A 196 12.91 -12.02 -2.68
CA ARG A 196 11.81 -11.94 -1.71
C ARG A 196 10.51 -11.44 -2.33
N SER A 197 10.55 -10.87 -3.54
CA SER A 197 9.44 -10.16 -4.19
C SER A 197 8.87 -9.06 -3.27
N LEU A 198 9.77 -8.23 -2.71
CA LEU A 198 9.48 -7.16 -1.75
C LEU A 198 10.22 -5.89 -2.19
N GLU A 199 9.47 -4.91 -2.74
CA GLU A 199 10.03 -3.68 -3.32
C GLU A 199 10.77 -2.80 -2.31
N GLN A 200 10.35 -2.80 -1.05
CA GLN A 200 10.99 -2.03 0.03
C GLN A 200 12.42 -2.51 0.36
N MET A 201 12.82 -3.72 -0.06
CA MET A 201 14.19 -4.19 0.07
C MET A 201 15.18 -3.37 -0.78
N ARG A 202 14.69 -2.62 -1.77
CA ARG A 202 15.52 -1.72 -2.60
C ARG A 202 16.11 -0.57 -1.79
N ILE A 203 15.34 -0.07 -0.81
CA ILE A 203 15.72 1.09 0.00
C ILE A 203 16.19 0.72 1.42
N LEU A 204 15.86 -0.47 1.90
CA LEU A 204 16.26 -0.93 3.23
C LEU A 204 17.78 -0.90 3.40
N GLY A 205 18.27 -0.31 4.49
CA GLY A 205 19.68 -0.09 4.78
C GLY A 205 20.33 1.10 4.06
N ARG A 206 19.59 1.77 3.15
CA ARG A 206 20.03 3.03 2.52
C ARG A 206 19.42 4.25 3.18
N ARG A 207 18.12 4.16 3.49
CA ARG A 207 17.39 5.16 4.28
C ARG A 207 16.67 4.50 5.43
N PRO A 208 16.45 5.23 6.54
CA PRO A 208 15.57 4.78 7.60
C PRO A 208 14.17 4.52 7.04
N ILE A 209 13.56 3.41 7.44
CA ILE A 209 12.15 3.11 7.18
C ILE A 209 11.45 3.14 8.53
N ARG A 210 10.77 4.24 8.83
CA ARG A 210 10.06 4.42 10.09
C ARG A 210 8.75 3.63 10.08
N ILE A 211 8.41 3.05 11.23
CA ILE A 211 7.22 2.25 11.43
C ILE A 211 6.14 3.07 12.16
N VAL A 212 4.98 3.20 11.55
CA VAL A 212 3.75 3.56 12.24
C VAL A 212 3.10 2.27 12.74
N GLN A 213 2.95 2.15 14.06
CA GLN A 213 2.32 0.98 14.65
C GLN A 213 0.80 1.13 14.61
N SER A 214 0.13 0.18 13.98
CA SER A 214 -1.33 0.06 13.93
C SER A 214 -1.80 -1.07 14.84
N LYS A 215 -2.92 -0.85 15.52
CA LYS A 215 -3.64 -1.95 16.22
C LYS A 215 -4.62 -2.69 15.31
N TYR A 216 -4.83 -2.18 14.11
CA TYR A 216 -5.78 -2.74 13.15
C TYR A 216 -5.04 -3.66 12.17
N PRO A 217 -5.41 -4.96 12.10
CA PRO A 217 -4.86 -5.84 11.08
C PRO A 217 -5.35 -5.40 9.70
N SER A 218 -4.51 -5.58 8.69
CA SER A 218 -4.88 -5.38 7.31
C SER A 218 -5.32 -6.70 6.69
N ILE A 219 -6.39 -6.66 5.90
CA ILE A 219 -6.83 -7.76 5.05
C ILE A 219 -6.77 -7.26 3.62
N SER A 220 -5.66 -7.58 2.95
CA SER A 220 -5.51 -7.29 1.52
C SER A 220 -6.15 -8.39 0.67
N VAL A 221 -6.53 -8.04 -0.56
CA VAL A 221 -7.06 -9.01 -1.52
C VAL A 221 -5.95 -9.43 -2.48
N ASP A 222 -5.43 -10.63 -2.31
CA ASP A 222 -4.38 -11.19 -3.17
C ASP A 222 -4.89 -12.25 -4.16
N VAL A 223 -5.87 -13.03 -3.73
CA VAL A 223 -6.51 -14.12 -4.48
C VAL A 223 -8.04 -14.02 -4.35
N PRO A 224 -8.83 -14.66 -5.25
CA PRO A 224 -10.29 -14.59 -5.21
C PRO A 224 -10.93 -14.98 -3.88
N SER A 225 -10.33 -15.91 -3.13
CA SER A 225 -10.83 -16.33 -1.82
C SER A 225 -10.82 -15.23 -0.77
N ASP A 226 -9.93 -14.23 -0.89
CA ASP A 226 -9.80 -13.14 0.07
C ASP A 226 -11.00 -12.19 0.03
N VAL A 227 -11.71 -12.12 -1.11
CA VAL A 227 -12.92 -11.32 -1.27
C VAL A 227 -13.94 -11.61 -0.18
N ASN A 228 -14.18 -12.89 0.10
CA ASN A 228 -15.16 -13.30 1.14
C ASN A 228 -14.75 -12.82 2.54
N ALA A 229 -13.44 -12.86 2.85
CA ALA A 229 -12.92 -12.39 4.13
C ALA A 229 -13.08 -10.86 4.27
N VAL A 230 -12.80 -10.14 3.19
CA VAL A 230 -12.98 -8.68 3.13
C VAL A 230 -14.46 -8.31 3.28
N GLU A 231 -15.37 -8.96 2.56
CA GLU A 231 -16.81 -8.69 2.67
C GLU A 231 -17.35 -9.01 4.07
N ALA A 232 -16.86 -10.07 4.69
CA ALA A 232 -17.23 -10.41 6.07
C ALA A 232 -16.78 -9.33 7.08
N ALA A 233 -15.65 -8.68 6.84
CA ALA A 233 -15.14 -7.61 7.69
C ALA A 233 -15.85 -6.26 7.45
N PHE A 234 -16.51 -6.06 6.30
CA PHE A 234 -17.39 -4.91 6.06
C PHE A 234 -18.74 -5.02 6.78
N LYS A 235 -19.13 -6.21 7.24
CA LYS A 235 -20.37 -6.46 8.00
C LYS A 235 -20.19 -6.11 9.47
#